data_6de2c5f9659b80f8cdb006552c61d553
#
_entry.id   6de2c5f9659b80f8cdb006552c61d553
#
_cell.length_a   1.000
_cell.length_b   1.000
_cell.length_c   1.000
_cell.angle_alpha   90.00
_cell.angle_beta   90.00
_cell.angle_gamma   90.00
#
_symmetry.space_group_name_H-M   'P 1'
#
loop_
_entity.id
_entity.type
_entity.pdbx_description
1 polymer ?
#
loop_
_entity_poly.entity_id
_entity_poly.type
_entity_poly.pdbx_seq_one_letter_code
_entity_poly.pdbx_strand_id
1 'polypeptide(L)'
;MRALLKQGTILAGALCLAACAPVEREIPIAQRIASANPAVSVTARGETEPVGTNNADAADDPAIWRNAVNPAASLIVGTDKKAGLYVYGLDGAKRDFIDAGRVNNVDLKADVTISGAPGILVVASDRNDVANAKLALFRLDPASAKLTALGTIAGGAGEAYGVCLGRDAQGVSAYIVLKDGTIHQVLIDASGATPTGKTVRTMKLGTQSEGCVVDDRTGKLYVAEEDVGLWRFDAGSTSPVMIGAADGKAIVADAEGVALAAMGETGGYVVVSSQGDNAYTVYSLPDERYVGRFRVVDGASIGGSEETDGIELMLGDFGPAYPGGLFIAQDGHNGAMAQNFKLVAWADIVAALGLN
;
A
#
# COMPACT_ATOMS: atom_id res chain seq x y z
N MET A 1 46.34 -77.40 -12.45
CA MET A 1 45.23 -76.95 -13.30
C MET A 1 44.36 -76.02 -12.47
N ARG A 2 44.42 -74.72 -12.67
CA ARG A 2 43.61 -73.73 -11.97
C ARG A 2 42.63 -73.13 -12.99
N ALA A 3 41.34 -73.25 -12.72
CA ALA A 3 40.27 -72.64 -13.53
C ALA A 3 40.07 -71.21 -13.11
N LEU A 4 40.09 -70.25 -14.07
CA LEU A 4 39.71 -68.86 -13.89
C LEU A 4 38.23 -68.70 -14.09
N LEU A 5 37.53 -68.24 -13.03
CA LEU A 5 36.17 -67.69 -13.14
C LEU A 5 36.24 -66.24 -13.61
N LYS A 6 35.57 -65.95 -14.69
CA LYS A 6 35.30 -64.59 -15.17
C LYS A 6 34.04 -64.04 -14.43
N GLN A 7 34.19 -62.98 -13.65
CA GLN A 7 33.06 -62.22 -13.14
C GLN A 7 32.60 -61.22 -14.21
N GLY A 8 31.37 -61.32 -14.58
CA GLY A 8 30.67 -60.34 -15.45
C GLY A 8 30.02 -59.28 -14.58
N THR A 9 30.41 -58.01 -14.80
CA THR A 9 29.80 -56.85 -14.16
C THR A 9 28.57 -56.43 -14.94
N ILE A 10 27.40 -56.47 -14.33
CA ILE A 10 26.13 -55.92 -14.89
C ILE A 10 26.06 -54.49 -14.48
N LEU A 11 26.14 -53.55 -15.47
CA LEU A 11 25.91 -52.13 -15.32
C LEU A 11 24.41 -51.89 -15.37
N ALA A 12 23.76 -51.61 -14.23
CA ALA A 12 22.40 -51.16 -14.17
C ALA A 12 22.33 -49.64 -14.49
N GLY A 13 21.86 -49.31 -15.69
CA GLY A 13 21.58 -47.91 -16.05
C GLY A 13 20.30 -47.41 -15.36
N ALA A 14 20.43 -46.46 -14.42
CA ALA A 14 19.27 -45.74 -13.88
C ALA A 14 18.78 -44.71 -14.88
N LEU A 15 17.61 -44.96 -15.50
CA LEU A 15 16.91 -43.92 -16.28
C LEU A 15 16.30 -42.91 -15.28
N CYS A 16 16.90 -41.71 -15.19
CA CYS A 16 16.25 -40.57 -14.54
C CYS A 16 15.14 -40.05 -15.44
N LEU A 17 13.89 -40.38 -15.15
CA LEU A 17 12.72 -39.66 -15.68
C LEU A 17 12.67 -38.29 -15.03
N ALA A 18 13.17 -37.28 -15.72
CA ALA A 18 12.89 -35.90 -15.36
C ALA A 18 11.39 -35.63 -15.61
N ALA A 19 10.60 -35.64 -14.55
CA ALA A 19 9.23 -35.14 -14.59
C ALA A 19 9.32 -33.62 -14.85
N CYS A 20 9.01 -33.17 -16.06
CA CYS A 20 8.69 -31.79 -16.32
C CYS A 20 7.42 -31.45 -15.54
N ALA A 21 7.54 -30.76 -14.41
CA ALA A 21 6.39 -30.13 -13.81
C ALA A 21 5.81 -29.15 -14.84
N PRO A 22 4.48 -29.12 -15.06
CA PRO A 22 3.88 -28.12 -15.92
C PRO A 22 4.22 -26.74 -15.34
N VAL A 23 4.84 -25.88 -16.15
CA VAL A 23 4.96 -24.45 -15.84
C VAL A 23 3.52 -23.94 -15.87
N GLU A 24 2.95 -23.64 -14.72
CA GLU A 24 1.67 -22.90 -14.65
C GLU A 24 1.88 -21.62 -15.45
N ARG A 25 1.21 -21.50 -16.58
CA ARG A 25 1.23 -20.27 -17.36
C ARG A 25 0.36 -19.27 -16.62
N GLU A 26 0.94 -18.16 -16.24
CA GLU A 26 0.19 -17.02 -15.73
C GLU A 26 -0.96 -16.67 -16.68
N ILE A 27 -2.16 -16.50 -16.12
CA ILE A 27 -3.36 -16.15 -16.89
C ILE A 27 -3.16 -14.75 -17.46
N PRO A 28 -3.26 -14.54 -18.79
CA PRO A 28 -3.09 -13.21 -19.37
C PRO A 28 -4.03 -12.18 -18.75
N ILE A 29 -3.56 -10.96 -18.53
CA ILE A 29 -4.33 -9.90 -17.87
C ILE A 29 -5.68 -9.65 -18.56
N ALA A 30 -5.76 -9.67 -19.88
CA ALA A 30 -7.01 -9.51 -20.62
C ALA A 30 -8.05 -10.60 -20.26
N GLN A 31 -7.61 -11.81 -19.96
CA GLN A 31 -8.48 -12.89 -19.53
C GLN A 31 -8.91 -12.71 -18.06
N ARG A 32 -8.01 -12.26 -17.20
CA ARG A 32 -8.33 -11.90 -15.81
C ARG A 32 -9.39 -10.80 -15.78
N ILE A 33 -9.19 -9.73 -16.55
CA ILE A 33 -10.17 -8.64 -16.72
C ILE A 33 -11.53 -9.13 -17.21
N ALA A 34 -11.56 -9.99 -18.23
CA ALA A 34 -12.80 -10.50 -18.80
C ALA A 34 -13.56 -11.46 -17.84
N SER A 35 -12.85 -12.09 -16.91
CA SER A 35 -13.41 -13.00 -15.92
C SER A 35 -13.89 -12.33 -14.65
N ALA A 36 -13.36 -11.15 -14.33
CA ALA A 36 -13.70 -10.39 -13.14
C ALA A 36 -15.04 -9.67 -13.27
N ASN A 37 -15.58 -9.17 -12.15
CA ASN A 37 -16.75 -8.31 -12.16
C ASN A 37 -16.46 -7.03 -12.97
N PRO A 38 -17.45 -6.45 -13.66
CA PRO A 38 -17.27 -5.23 -14.42
C PRO A 38 -16.69 -4.10 -13.57
N ALA A 39 -15.77 -3.32 -14.16
CA ALA A 39 -15.24 -2.11 -13.56
C ALA A 39 -15.56 -0.91 -14.46
N VAL A 40 -16.01 0.20 -13.86
CA VAL A 40 -16.19 1.47 -14.57
C VAL A 40 -14.83 2.12 -14.81
N SER A 41 -14.74 2.96 -15.84
CA SER A 41 -13.50 3.66 -16.18
C SER A 41 -13.51 5.09 -15.64
N VAL A 42 -12.41 5.51 -15.06
CA VAL A 42 -12.11 6.90 -14.71
C VAL A 42 -10.73 7.28 -15.27
N THR A 43 -10.43 8.57 -15.38
CA THR A 43 -9.12 9.05 -15.84
C THR A 43 -8.44 9.87 -14.75
N ALA A 44 -7.11 9.80 -14.69
CA ALA A 44 -6.34 10.68 -13.83
C ALA A 44 -6.44 12.13 -14.31
N ARG A 45 -6.49 13.08 -13.36
CA ARG A 45 -6.44 14.53 -13.63
C ARG A 45 -5.04 15.10 -13.48
N GLY A 46 -4.13 14.34 -12.86
CA GLY A 46 -2.72 14.67 -12.67
C GLY A 46 -1.91 13.41 -12.46
N GLU A 47 -0.61 13.57 -12.52
CA GLU A 47 0.35 12.51 -12.16
C GLU A 47 1.60 13.15 -11.57
N THR A 48 2.34 12.42 -10.76
CA THR A 48 3.62 12.90 -10.23
C THR A 48 4.74 12.74 -11.27
N GLU A 49 5.78 13.55 -11.14
CA GLU A 49 7.06 13.19 -11.74
C GLU A 49 7.47 11.78 -11.27
N PRO A 50 8.06 10.97 -12.17
CA PRO A 50 8.49 9.61 -11.83
C PRO A 50 9.48 9.59 -10.65
N VAL A 51 9.50 8.52 -9.87
CA VAL A 51 10.54 8.29 -8.86
C VAL A 51 11.95 8.25 -9.48
N GLY A 52 13.00 8.27 -8.67
CA GLY A 52 14.38 8.33 -9.20
C GLY A 52 14.91 7.01 -9.72
N THR A 53 14.40 5.89 -9.21
CA THR A 53 14.85 4.55 -9.60
C THR A 53 14.18 4.12 -10.90
N ASN A 54 14.99 4.00 -11.96
CA ASN A 54 14.53 3.60 -13.30
C ASN A 54 14.61 2.07 -13.51
N ASN A 55 13.79 1.57 -14.43
CA ASN A 55 13.79 0.16 -14.88
C ASN A 55 13.68 -0.86 -13.74
N ALA A 56 12.96 -0.51 -12.70
CA ALA A 56 12.73 -1.36 -11.54
C ALA A 56 11.35 -1.08 -10.95
N ASP A 57 10.78 -2.04 -10.30
CA ASP A 57 9.67 -1.92 -9.40
C ASP A 57 10.12 -1.09 -8.19
N ALA A 58 9.75 0.20 -8.17
CA ALA A 58 10.32 1.21 -7.30
C ALA A 58 9.31 2.13 -6.62
N ALA A 59 8.38 2.77 -7.34
CA ALA A 59 7.28 3.47 -6.68
C ALA A 59 6.36 2.43 -6.02
N ASP A 60 5.86 2.75 -4.81
CA ASP A 60 5.03 1.81 -4.07
C ASP A 60 3.80 2.50 -3.47
N ASP A 61 3.96 3.24 -2.39
CA ASP A 61 2.85 3.70 -1.58
C ASP A 61 2.84 5.23 -1.42
N PRO A 62 1.68 5.88 -1.56
CA PRO A 62 1.52 7.32 -1.33
C PRO A 62 0.83 7.61 0.00
N ALA A 63 1.16 8.74 0.62
CA ALA A 63 0.43 9.33 1.74
C ALA A 63 0.06 10.79 1.44
N ILE A 64 -1.12 11.24 1.89
CA ILE A 64 -1.64 12.59 1.60
C ILE A 64 -1.63 13.46 2.87
N TRP A 65 -1.02 14.63 2.79
CA TRP A 65 -1.26 15.70 3.74
C TRP A 65 -2.12 16.79 3.10
N ARG A 66 -3.31 17.03 3.64
CA ARG A 66 -4.23 18.08 3.16
C ARG A 66 -4.00 19.39 3.92
N ASN A 67 -3.73 20.45 3.18
CA ASN A 67 -3.73 21.80 3.70
C ASN A 67 -5.16 22.37 3.73
N ALA A 68 -5.77 22.40 4.91
CA ALA A 68 -7.15 22.87 5.07
C ALA A 68 -7.32 24.38 4.81
N VAL A 69 -6.25 25.17 4.94
CA VAL A 69 -6.27 26.63 4.75
C VAL A 69 -6.01 26.99 3.29
N ASN A 70 -5.09 26.30 2.64
CA ASN A 70 -4.77 26.47 1.23
C ASN A 70 -4.73 25.10 0.55
N PRO A 71 -5.89 24.57 0.11
CA PRO A 71 -5.99 23.21 -0.42
C PRO A 71 -5.02 22.89 -1.55
N ALA A 72 -4.71 23.87 -2.42
CA ALA A 72 -3.76 23.71 -3.51
C ALA A 72 -2.30 23.54 -3.03
N ALA A 73 -1.98 23.85 -1.78
CA ALA A 73 -0.68 23.64 -1.17
C ALA A 73 -0.61 22.32 -0.36
N SER A 74 -1.54 21.41 -0.57
CA SER A 74 -1.47 20.04 -0.06
C SER A 74 -0.28 19.29 -0.65
N LEU A 75 0.23 18.31 0.08
CA LEU A 75 1.44 17.56 -0.27
C LEU A 75 1.17 16.07 -0.33
N ILE A 76 1.93 15.40 -1.15
CA ILE A 76 1.95 13.93 -1.27
C ILE A 76 3.34 13.47 -0.86
N VAL A 77 3.42 12.44 -0.04
CA VAL A 77 4.67 11.73 0.24
C VAL A 77 4.56 10.37 -0.46
N GLY A 78 5.52 10.06 -1.32
CA GLY A 78 5.52 8.78 -2.06
C GLY A 78 6.83 8.04 -1.85
N THR A 79 6.76 6.72 -1.81
CA THR A 79 7.93 5.87 -1.65
C THR A 79 8.60 5.57 -3.00
N ASP A 80 9.93 5.56 -2.98
CA ASP A 80 10.79 4.79 -3.88
C ASP A 80 11.40 3.68 -3.04
N LYS A 81 10.87 2.46 -3.18
CA LYS A 81 11.23 1.31 -2.31
C LYS A 81 12.68 0.83 -2.47
N LYS A 82 13.45 1.51 -3.31
CA LYS A 82 14.89 1.28 -3.49
C LYS A 82 15.76 2.39 -2.90
N ALA A 83 15.18 3.59 -2.67
CA ALA A 83 15.98 4.78 -2.38
C ALA A 83 15.47 5.64 -1.21
N GLY A 84 14.14 5.74 -0.97
CA GLY A 84 13.63 6.58 0.10
C GLY A 84 12.27 7.21 -0.19
N LEU A 85 12.09 8.46 0.24
CA LEU A 85 10.82 9.16 0.17
C LEU A 85 10.92 10.44 -0.66
N TYR A 86 9.95 10.65 -1.54
CA TYR A 86 9.72 11.90 -2.25
C TYR A 86 8.58 12.69 -1.60
N VAL A 87 8.65 14.01 -1.67
CA VAL A 87 7.53 14.92 -1.44
C VAL A 87 7.14 15.55 -2.77
N TYR A 88 5.85 15.53 -3.08
CA TYR A 88 5.30 16.15 -4.30
C TYR A 88 4.22 17.18 -3.93
N GLY A 89 4.05 18.19 -4.80
CA GLY A 89 2.86 19.03 -4.79
C GLY A 89 1.70 18.38 -5.55
N LEU A 90 0.49 18.96 -5.48
CA LEU A 90 -0.66 18.52 -6.26
C LEU A 90 -0.50 18.74 -7.78
N ASP A 91 0.47 19.53 -8.20
CA ASP A 91 0.90 19.68 -9.59
C ASP A 91 1.80 18.53 -10.07
N GLY A 92 2.06 17.56 -9.19
CA GLY A 92 2.90 16.40 -9.44
C GLY A 92 4.40 16.65 -9.37
N ALA A 93 4.84 17.91 -9.25
CA ALA A 93 6.26 18.24 -9.24
C ALA A 93 6.94 17.84 -7.90
N LYS A 94 8.12 17.28 -7.99
CA LYS A 94 8.97 16.98 -6.84
C LYS A 94 9.32 18.26 -6.06
N ARG A 95 9.18 18.19 -4.75
CA ARG A 95 9.55 19.27 -3.80
C ARG A 95 10.77 18.90 -2.99
N ASP A 96 10.87 17.62 -2.59
CA ASP A 96 11.97 17.13 -1.76
C ASP A 96 12.21 15.65 -2.02
N PHE A 97 13.38 15.18 -1.64
CA PHE A 97 13.74 13.77 -1.56
C PHE A 97 14.63 13.55 -0.35
N ILE A 98 14.33 12.51 0.43
CA ILE A 98 15.18 12.07 1.51
C ILE A 98 15.60 10.60 1.28
N ASP A 99 16.91 10.37 1.26
CA ASP A 99 17.46 9.03 1.23
C ASP A 99 17.15 8.31 2.55
N ALA A 100 16.36 7.25 2.47
CA ALA A 100 15.99 6.39 3.60
C ALA A 100 16.35 4.92 3.31
N GLY A 101 17.07 4.68 2.20
CA GLY A 101 17.37 3.34 1.73
C GLY A 101 16.12 2.57 1.32
N ARG A 102 16.03 1.31 1.69
CA ARG A 102 14.90 0.44 1.33
C ARG A 102 13.74 0.65 2.29
N VAL A 103 12.76 1.43 1.85
CA VAL A 103 11.43 1.55 2.48
C VAL A 103 10.37 0.85 1.59
N ASN A 104 9.17 0.61 2.12
CA ASN A 104 8.07 0.08 1.30
C ASN A 104 6.87 1.02 1.37
N ASN A 105 5.99 0.88 2.35
CA ASN A 105 4.84 1.74 2.51
C ASN A 105 5.14 2.98 3.37
N VAL A 106 4.28 4.00 3.25
CA VAL A 106 4.35 5.24 4.00
C VAL A 106 2.95 5.71 4.41
N ASP A 107 2.81 6.21 5.63
CA ASP A 107 1.59 6.93 6.05
C ASP A 107 1.97 8.14 6.91
N LEU A 108 1.02 9.06 7.12
CA LEU A 108 1.25 10.27 7.90
C LEU A 108 0.05 10.65 8.78
N LYS A 109 0.36 11.33 9.89
CA LYS A 109 -0.65 11.96 10.75
C LYS A 109 -0.22 13.39 11.10
N ALA A 110 -1.13 14.33 10.87
CA ALA A 110 -0.98 15.72 11.33
C ALA A 110 -1.26 15.85 12.84
N ASP A 111 -0.90 17.00 13.42
CA ASP A 111 -1.17 17.33 14.81
C ASP A 111 -0.60 16.31 15.81
N VAL A 112 0.59 15.80 15.52
CA VAL A 112 1.37 14.95 16.43
C VAL A 112 2.37 15.81 17.18
N THR A 113 2.52 15.59 18.48
CA THR A 113 3.59 16.26 19.24
C THR A 113 4.94 15.65 18.85
N ILE A 114 5.80 16.43 18.20
CA ILE A 114 7.14 16.05 17.77
C ILE A 114 8.15 17.00 18.41
N SER A 115 9.07 16.45 19.23
CA SER A 115 10.07 17.23 19.96
C SER A 115 9.45 18.44 20.71
N GLY A 116 8.30 18.21 21.36
CA GLY A 116 7.59 19.19 22.18
C GLY A 116 6.72 20.19 21.42
N ALA A 117 6.56 20.08 20.10
CA ALA A 117 5.71 20.96 19.29
C ALA A 117 4.80 20.18 18.34
N PRO A 118 3.61 20.70 17.98
CA PRO A 118 2.77 20.09 16.95
C PRO A 118 3.50 19.99 15.61
N GLY A 119 3.27 18.88 14.90
CA GLY A 119 3.88 18.64 13.60
C GLY A 119 3.16 17.57 12.81
N ILE A 120 3.66 17.29 11.62
CA ILE A 120 3.20 16.21 10.75
C ILE A 120 4.21 15.07 10.85
N LEU A 121 3.78 13.96 11.44
CA LEU A 121 4.57 12.73 11.54
C LEU A 121 4.36 11.91 10.28
N VAL A 122 5.46 11.56 9.63
CA VAL A 122 5.50 10.61 8.50
C VAL A 122 6.21 9.36 8.97
N VAL A 123 5.68 8.21 8.67
CA VAL A 123 6.25 6.91 9.06
C VAL A 123 6.30 6.01 7.85
N ALA A 124 7.47 5.44 7.58
CA ALA A 124 7.65 4.44 6.53
C ALA A 124 8.07 3.09 7.12
N SER A 125 7.65 2.00 6.50
CA SER A 125 8.16 0.67 6.79
C SER A 125 9.59 0.54 6.26
N ASP A 126 10.56 0.34 7.15
CA ASP A 126 11.99 0.24 6.85
C ASP A 126 12.41 -1.23 6.77
N ARG A 127 12.76 -1.65 5.55
CA ARG A 127 13.22 -3.01 5.19
C ARG A 127 14.71 -3.07 4.83
N ASN A 128 15.51 -2.11 5.32
CA ASN A 128 16.97 -2.16 5.15
C ASN A 128 17.59 -3.40 5.81
N ASP A 129 16.99 -3.89 6.88
CA ASP A 129 17.30 -5.19 7.52
C ASP A 129 16.07 -6.10 7.44
N VAL A 130 16.10 -7.06 6.52
CA VAL A 130 14.96 -7.98 6.26
C VAL A 130 14.68 -8.97 7.42
N ALA A 131 15.57 -9.05 8.41
CA ALA A 131 15.37 -9.89 9.59
C ALA A 131 14.80 -9.10 10.78
N ASN A 132 14.95 -7.77 10.79
CA ASN A 132 14.57 -6.89 11.88
C ASN A 132 13.87 -5.65 11.33
N ALA A 133 12.57 -5.76 11.15
CA ALA A 133 11.72 -4.68 10.68
C ALA A 133 11.84 -3.44 11.58
N LYS A 134 11.82 -2.26 10.96
CA LYS A 134 11.79 -0.98 11.65
C LYS A 134 10.72 -0.08 11.06
N LEU A 135 10.34 0.92 11.83
CA LEU A 135 9.58 2.08 11.38
C LEU A 135 10.56 3.24 11.28
N ALA A 136 10.72 3.82 10.10
CA ALA A 136 11.49 5.05 9.89
C ALA A 136 10.56 6.25 10.05
N LEU A 137 10.91 7.19 10.94
CA LEU A 137 10.08 8.32 11.30
C LEU A 137 10.69 9.61 10.77
N PHE A 138 9.82 10.48 10.24
CA PHE A 138 10.19 11.78 9.69
C PHE A 138 9.20 12.85 10.15
N ARG A 139 9.65 14.10 10.17
CA ARG A 139 8.79 15.28 10.26
C ARG A 139 8.66 15.89 8.87
N LEU A 140 7.42 16.12 8.41
CA LEU A 140 7.16 16.94 7.24
C LEU A 140 6.95 18.38 7.67
N ASP A 141 7.75 19.29 7.09
CA ASP A 141 7.51 20.73 7.17
C ASP A 141 6.68 21.18 5.96
N PRO A 142 5.39 21.52 6.15
CA PRO A 142 4.51 21.85 5.04
C PRO A 142 4.84 23.21 4.39
N ALA A 143 5.57 24.10 5.05
CA ALA A 143 5.92 25.40 4.51
C ALA A 143 7.07 25.30 3.49
N SER A 144 8.04 24.43 3.73
CA SER A 144 9.17 24.17 2.84
C SER A 144 9.00 22.90 2.00
N ALA A 145 7.95 22.11 2.28
CA ALA A 145 7.70 20.79 1.71
C ALA A 145 8.87 19.81 1.90
N LYS A 146 9.55 19.86 3.05
CA LYS A 146 10.74 19.05 3.34
C LYS A 146 10.49 18.01 4.42
N LEU A 147 11.14 16.86 4.25
CA LEU A 147 11.23 15.83 5.26
C LEU A 147 12.51 15.97 6.08
N THR A 148 12.39 15.75 7.39
CA THR A 148 13.53 15.67 8.31
C THR A 148 13.44 14.37 9.09
N ALA A 149 14.48 13.53 9.03
CA ALA A 149 14.52 12.28 9.75
C ALA A 149 14.52 12.50 11.27
N LEU A 150 13.69 11.73 11.98
CA LEU A 150 13.62 11.72 13.45
C LEU A 150 14.33 10.50 14.04
N GLY A 151 14.54 9.46 13.24
CA GLY A 151 15.15 8.19 13.65
C GLY A 151 14.27 6.99 13.31
N THR A 152 14.62 5.85 13.87
CA THR A 152 13.88 4.60 13.68
C THR A 152 13.46 3.98 15.00
N ILE A 153 12.35 3.23 15.00
CA ILE A 153 11.91 2.41 16.13
C ILE A 153 11.71 0.96 15.66
N ALA A 154 11.81 0.00 16.60
CA ALA A 154 11.66 -1.41 16.28
C ALA A 154 10.23 -1.71 15.78
N GLY A 155 10.12 -2.44 14.68
CA GLY A 155 8.87 -2.91 14.08
C GLY A 155 8.59 -4.40 14.31
N GLY A 156 9.59 -5.18 14.75
CA GLY A 156 9.46 -6.62 14.99
C GLY A 156 10.52 -7.46 14.28
N ALA A 157 10.50 -8.75 14.50
CA ALA A 157 11.35 -9.70 13.78
C ALA A 157 10.70 -10.10 12.46
N GLY A 158 11.42 -9.97 11.35
CA GLY A 158 10.95 -10.25 9.99
C GLY A 158 11.14 -9.06 9.07
N GLU A 159 10.73 -9.20 7.81
CA GLU A 159 10.82 -8.14 6.80
C GLU A 159 9.66 -7.15 6.97
N ALA A 160 9.97 -5.86 7.13
CA ALA A 160 8.98 -4.80 7.08
C ALA A 160 8.39 -4.70 5.67
N TYR A 161 7.04 -4.56 5.58
CA TYR A 161 6.36 -4.51 4.30
C TYR A 161 5.32 -3.38 4.32
N GLY A 162 4.09 -3.61 4.76
CA GLY A 162 3.09 -2.56 4.88
C GLY A 162 3.24 -1.68 6.13
N VAL A 163 2.69 -0.48 6.10
CA VAL A 163 2.47 0.38 7.26
C VAL A 163 1.27 1.28 7.09
N CYS A 164 0.46 1.42 8.12
CA CYS A 164 -0.55 2.46 8.23
C CYS A 164 -0.62 3.01 9.66
N LEU A 165 -1.11 4.23 9.82
CA LEU A 165 -1.20 4.91 11.10
C LEU A 165 -2.64 5.03 11.56
N GLY A 166 -2.87 4.78 12.84
CA GLY A 166 -4.13 5.04 13.50
C GLY A 166 -3.96 5.97 14.69
N ARG A 167 -5.01 6.70 15.05
CA ARG A 167 -5.05 7.57 16.23
C ARG A 167 -6.23 7.18 17.11
N ASP A 168 -5.96 7.03 18.40
CA ASP A 168 -6.96 6.85 19.43
C ASP A 168 -6.68 7.74 20.67
N ALA A 169 -7.38 7.49 21.77
CA ALA A 169 -7.19 8.24 23.01
C ALA A 169 -5.78 8.06 23.64
N GLN A 170 -5.04 7.03 23.26
CA GLN A 170 -3.67 6.77 23.74
C GLN A 170 -2.61 7.52 22.91
N GLY A 171 -2.96 7.92 21.69
CA GLY A 171 -2.05 8.62 20.77
C GLY A 171 -2.06 8.02 19.37
N VAL A 172 -0.91 8.13 18.69
CA VAL A 172 -0.71 7.57 17.35
C VAL A 172 0.00 6.22 17.44
N SER A 173 -0.60 5.23 16.78
CA SER A 173 0.01 3.91 16.58
C SER A 173 0.32 3.67 15.11
N ALA A 174 1.49 3.09 14.82
CA ALA A 174 1.74 2.46 13.54
C ALA A 174 1.31 0.99 13.59
N TYR A 175 0.65 0.55 12.54
CA TYR A 175 0.39 -0.86 12.27
C TYR A 175 1.39 -1.29 11.19
N ILE A 176 2.49 -1.93 11.63
CA ILE A 176 3.48 -2.45 10.70
C ILE A 176 3.09 -3.88 10.31
N VAL A 177 2.90 -4.08 9.01
CA VAL A 177 2.61 -5.39 8.42
C VAL A 177 3.92 -6.00 7.97
N LEU A 178 4.26 -7.16 8.51
CA LEU A 178 5.44 -7.91 8.08
C LEU A 178 5.07 -8.84 6.92
N LYS A 179 6.03 -9.10 6.06
CA LYS A 179 5.82 -9.89 4.85
C LYS A 179 5.23 -11.28 5.09
N ASP A 180 5.41 -11.85 6.27
CA ASP A 180 4.82 -13.14 6.66
C ASP A 180 3.36 -13.05 7.15
N GLY A 181 2.74 -11.86 7.11
CA GLY A 181 1.39 -11.59 7.59
C GLY A 181 1.29 -11.30 9.10
N THR A 182 2.42 -11.17 9.82
CA THR A 182 2.42 -10.67 11.20
C THR A 182 2.19 -9.16 11.20
N ILE A 183 1.31 -8.68 12.08
CA ILE A 183 0.98 -7.25 12.20
C ILE A 183 1.24 -6.81 13.63
N HIS A 184 2.12 -5.83 13.83
CA HIS A 184 2.34 -5.22 15.13
C HIS A 184 1.70 -3.83 15.18
N GLN A 185 0.87 -3.59 16.19
CA GLN A 185 0.46 -2.23 16.57
C GLN A 185 1.52 -1.66 17.51
N VAL A 186 2.20 -0.63 17.06
CA VAL A 186 3.28 0.04 17.80
C VAL A 186 2.81 1.45 18.18
N LEU A 187 2.54 1.68 19.47
CA LEU A 187 2.25 3.01 19.99
C LEU A 187 3.53 3.86 19.92
N ILE A 188 3.44 5.02 19.26
CA ILE A 188 4.57 5.91 18.99
C ILE A 188 4.56 7.07 19.99
N ASP A 189 5.71 7.37 20.58
CA ASP A 189 5.98 8.62 21.27
C ASP A 189 7.12 9.36 20.57
N ALA A 190 6.77 10.45 19.88
CA ALA A 190 7.71 11.35 19.19
C ALA A 190 7.94 12.66 19.96
N SER A 191 7.41 12.82 21.17
CA SER A 191 7.46 14.07 21.94
C SER A 191 8.86 14.42 22.45
N GLY A 192 9.72 13.43 22.64
CA GLY A 192 11.11 13.59 23.06
C GLY A 192 12.07 13.94 21.91
N ALA A 193 13.35 14.07 22.23
CA ALA A 193 14.42 14.31 21.25
C ALA A 193 14.66 13.11 20.32
N THR A 194 14.35 11.90 20.78
CA THR A 194 14.41 10.67 20.01
C THR A 194 13.06 9.96 20.15
N PRO A 195 12.43 9.57 19.04
CA PRO A 195 11.17 8.84 19.10
C PRO A 195 11.35 7.47 19.73
N THR A 196 10.32 7.01 20.44
CA THR A 196 10.23 5.66 21.00
C THR A 196 8.94 4.98 20.56
N GLY A 197 8.92 3.65 20.61
CA GLY A 197 7.76 2.84 20.26
C GLY A 197 7.57 1.68 21.22
N LYS A 198 6.30 1.33 21.45
CA LYS A 198 5.91 0.19 22.25
C LYS A 198 4.91 -0.67 21.51
N THR A 199 5.25 -1.92 21.21
CA THR A 199 4.27 -2.88 20.68
C THR A 199 3.19 -3.13 21.73
N VAL A 200 1.94 -2.81 21.39
CA VAL A 200 0.79 -2.93 22.28
C VAL A 200 -0.15 -4.07 21.88
N ARG A 201 -0.07 -4.52 20.62
CA ARG A 201 -0.86 -5.65 20.11
C ARG A 201 -0.14 -6.32 18.96
N THR A 202 -0.33 -7.64 18.83
CA THR A 202 0.14 -8.43 17.69
C THR A 202 -1.03 -9.21 17.11
N MET A 203 -1.17 -9.15 15.80
CA MET A 203 -2.17 -9.85 15.00
C MET A 203 -1.47 -10.70 13.95
N LYS A 204 -2.18 -11.63 13.31
CA LYS A 204 -1.60 -12.51 12.31
C LYS A 204 -2.61 -12.85 11.22
N LEU A 205 -2.20 -12.71 9.96
CA LEU A 205 -2.80 -13.32 8.78
C LEU A 205 -1.98 -14.51 8.31
N GLY A 206 -2.50 -15.27 7.37
CA GLY A 206 -1.93 -16.58 7.01
C GLY A 206 -0.69 -16.50 6.14
N THR A 207 -0.62 -15.48 5.26
CA THR A 207 0.38 -15.36 4.20
C THR A 207 0.86 -13.92 4.03
N GLN A 208 1.54 -13.64 2.93
CA GLN A 208 2.03 -12.32 2.57
C GLN A 208 0.89 -11.30 2.58
N SER A 209 1.12 -10.19 3.27
CA SER A 209 0.14 -9.13 3.47
C SER A 209 0.86 -7.79 3.42
N GLU A 210 0.22 -6.77 2.86
CA GLU A 210 0.86 -5.47 2.70
C GLU A 210 -0.05 -4.30 3.05
N GLY A 211 -0.93 -3.88 2.13
CA GLY A 211 -1.73 -2.68 2.26
C GLY A 211 -2.62 -2.68 3.49
N CYS A 212 -2.66 -1.56 4.21
CA CYS A 212 -3.56 -1.40 5.34
C CYS A 212 -4.07 0.02 5.51
N VAL A 213 -5.22 0.16 6.20
CA VAL A 213 -5.75 1.46 6.60
C VAL A 213 -6.50 1.34 7.93
N VAL A 214 -6.40 2.39 8.75
CA VAL A 214 -7.14 2.46 10.03
C VAL A 214 -8.28 3.46 9.92
N ASP A 215 -9.47 3.05 10.29
CA ASP A 215 -10.58 3.97 10.54
C ASP A 215 -10.48 4.52 11.97
N ASP A 216 -9.89 5.70 12.13
CA ASP A 216 -9.71 6.36 13.44
C ASP A 216 -11.03 6.59 14.20
N ARG A 217 -12.20 6.63 13.50
CA ARG A 217 -13.52 6.84 14.09
C ARG A 217 -14.02 5.60 14.85
N THR A 218 -13.65 4.41 14.35
CA THR A 218 -14.14 3.12 14.87
C THR A 218 -13.01 2.25 15.45
N GLY A 219 -11.75 2.60 15.20
CA GLY A 219 -10.59 1.80 15.56
C GLY A 219 -10.44 0.49 14.75
N LYS A 220 -11.20 0.34 13.66
CA LYS A 220 -11.10 -0.80 12.76
C LYS A 220 -9.84 -0.67 11.90
N LEU A 221 -9.12 -1.78 11.75
CA LEU A 221 -7.99 -1.93 10.86
C LEU A 221 -8.41 -2.82 9.69
N TYR A 222 -8.22 -2.36 8.47
CA TYR A 222 -8.36 -3.16 7.25
C TYR A 222 -6.99 -3.49 6.70
N VAL A 223 -6.79 -4.74 6.27
CA VAL A 223 -5.50 -5.25 5.76
C VAL A 223 -5.74 -6.14 4.55
N ALA A 224 -4.96 -5.95 3.51
CA ALA A 224 -4.92 -6.83 2.35
C ALA A 224 -3.90 -7.96 2.56
N GLU A 225 -4.35 -9.19 2.33
CA GLU A 225 -3.54 -10.40 2.23
C GLU A 225 -3.53 -10.80 0.75
N GLU A 226 -2.38 -10.72 0.09
CA GLU A 226 -2.24 -10.66 -1.37
C GLU A 226 -3.05 -11.73 -2.13
N ASP A 227 -2.79 -12.99 -1.88
CA ASP A 227 -3.48 -14.12 -2.53
C ASP A 227 -4.86 -14.44 -1.93
N VAL A 228 -5.26 -13.80 -0.84
CA VAL A 228 -6.43 -14.21 -0.03
C VAL A 228 -7.54 -13.18 -0.04
N GLY A 229 -7.23 -11.88 0.11
CA GLY A 229 -8.22 -10.82 0.04
C GLY A 229 -8.15 -9.77 1.15
N LEU A 230 -9.26 -9.06 1.36
CA LEU A 230 -9.38 -7.97 2.32
C LEU A 230 -9.91 -8.47 3.66
N TRP A 231 -9.18 -8.18 4.72
CA TRP A 231 -9.52 -8.50 6.10
C TRP A 231 -9.81 -7.26 6.93
N ARG A 232 -10.60 -7.42 7.99
CA ARG A 232 -10.82 -6.44 9.04
C ARG A 232 -10.46 -7.00 10.41
N PHE A 233 -9.81 -6.20 11.23
CA PHE A 233 -9.69 -6.39 12.67
C PHE A 233 -10.50 -5.32 13.40
N ASP A 234 -11.39 -5.72 14.29
CA ASP A 234 -12.12 -4.79 15.15
C ASP A 234 -11.19 -4.15 16.19
N ALA A 235 -11.60 -3.01 16.73
CA ALA A 235 -10.85 -2.30 17.77
C ALA A 235 -10.49 -3.23 18.93
N GLY A 236 -9.19 -3.34 19.24
CA GLY A 236 -8.67 -4.23 20.29
C GLY A 236 -8.69 -5.72 19.99
N SER A 237 -9.29 -6.17 18.88
CA SER A 237 -9.33 -7.59 18.49
C SER A 237 -8.04 -8.05 17.81
N THR A 238 -7.71 -9.33 17.99
CA THR A 238 -6.66 -10.02 17.22
C THR A 238 -7.23 -11.03 16.22
N SER A 239 -8.55 -11.17 16.16
CA SER A 239 -9.24 -12.10 15.26
C SER A 239 -9.65 -11.39 13.98
N PRO A 240 -9.19 -11.82 12.79
CA PRO A 240 -9.58 -11.23 11.51
C PRO A 240 -10.99 -11.64 11.10
N VAL A 241 -11.67 -10.75 10.37
CA VAL A 241 -12.95 -11.00 9.70
C VAL A 241 -12.75 -10.76 8.20
N MET A 242 -13.05 -11.75 7.36
CA MET A 242 -12.97 -11.61 5.91
C MET A 242 -14.05 -10.65 5.40
N ILE A 243 -13.65 -9.63 4.63
CA ILE A 243 -14.55 -8.66 3.98
C ILE A 243 -14.75 -9.01 2.51
N GLY A 244 -13.67 -9.35 1.81
CA GLY A 244 -13.71 -9.72 0.41
C GLY A 244 -12.59 -10.70 0.07
N ALA A 245 -12.95 -11.83 -0.54
CA ALA A 245 -11.97 -12.82 -0.98
C ALA A 245 -11.36 -12.42 -2.34
N ALA A 246 -10.08 -12.78 -2.54
CA ALA A 246 -9.43 -12.76 -3.85
C ALA A 246 -9.91 -13.95 -4.69
N ASP A 247 -11.19 -13.90 -5.09
CA ASP A 247 -11.91 -14.96 -5.78
C ASP A 247 -11.83 -14.87 -7.32
N GLY A 248 -11.06 -13.91 -7.82
CA GLY A 248 -10.96 -13.60 -9.25
C GLY A 248 -12.21 -12.89 -9.81
N LYS A 249 -13.10 -12.37 -8.94
CA LYS A 249 -14.32 -11.64 -9.30
C LYS A 249 -14.32 -10.22 -8.75
N ALA A 250 -14.52 -10.04 -7.45
CA ALA A 250 -14.45 -8.75 -6.83
C ALA A 250 -12.99 -8.30 -6.67
N ILE A 251 -12.14 -9.18 -6.21
CA ILE A 251 -10.68 -8.97 -6.12
C ILE A 251 -10.02 -10.05 -6.98
N VAL A 252 -9.12 -9.64 -7.85
CA VAL A 252 -8.20 -10.49 -8.59
C VAL A 252 -6.82 -10.33 -7.96
N ALA A 253 -6.25 -11.41 -7.46
CA ALA A 253 -4.97 -11.38 -6.77
C ALA A 253 -3.85 -10.76 -7.65
N ASP A 254 -3.01 -9.91 -7.07
CA ASP A 254 -2.90 -9.73 -5.65
C ASP A 254 -3.85 -8.64 -5.13
N ALA A 255 -4.27 -8.78 -3.88
CA ALA A 255 -4.93 -7.74 -3.11
C ALA A 255 -3.84 -6.88 -2.45
N GLU A 256 -3.74 -5.61 -2.81
CA GLU A 256 -2.63 -4.74 -2.42
C GLU A 256 -3.11 -3.53 -1.60
N GLY A 257 -2.75 -2.31 -1.94
CA GLY A 257 -3.07 -1.11 -1.21
C GLY A 257 -4.52 -1.01 -0.74
N VAL A 258 -4.74 -0.46 0.45
CA VAL A 258 -6.06 -0.25 1.05
C VAL A 258 -6.23 1.19 1.48
N ALA A 259 -7.31 1.84 1.04
CA ALA A 259 -7.60 3.24 1.35
C ALA A 259 -9.03 3.43 1.88
N LEU A 260 -9.27 4.55 2.58
CA LEU A 260 -10.53 4.83 3.28
C LEU A 260 -11.12 6.19 2.88
N ALA A 261 -12.34 6.19 2.34
CA ALA A 261 -13.19 7.37 2.24
C ALA A 261 -14.08 7.48 3.49
N ALA A 262 -13.63 8.18 4.51
CA ALA A 262 -14.33 8.31 5.77
C ALA A 262 -15.46 9.35 5.69
N MET A 263 -16.73 8.96 5.90
CA MET A 263 -17.91 9.84 5.83
C MET A 263 -18.75 9.75 7.12
N GLY A 264 -19.03 10.90 7.75
CA GLY A 264 -19.77 10.95 9.01
C GLY A 264 -19.10 10.13 10.12
N GLU A 265 -19.90 9.56 11.01
CA GLU A 265 -19.37 8.82 12.18
C GLU A 265 -18.86 7.42 11.85
N THR A 266 -19.47 6.70 10.91
CA THR A 266 -19.12 5.31 10.59
C THR A 266 -19.27 4.98 9.10
N GLY A 267 -19.83 5.87 8.28
CA GLY A 267 -20.11 5.66 6.87
C GLY A 267 -18.89 5.89 5.99
N GLY A 268 -19.07 5.68 4.70
CA GLY A 268 -18.06 5.87 3.68
C GLY A 268 -17.70 4.60 2.91
N TYR A 269 -16.46 4.48 2.46
CA TYR A 269 -16.03 3.37 1.61
C TYR A 269 -14.60 2.94 1.96
N VAL A 270 -14.36 1.63 1.91
CA VAL A 270 -13.02 1.04 1.84
C VAL A 270 -12.74 0.68 0.38
N VAL A 271 -11.58 1.05 -0.10
CA VAL A 271 -11.09 0.74 -1.45
C VAL A 271 -9.87 -0.16 -1.31
N VAL A 272 -9.80 -1.22 -2.10
CA VAL A 272 -8.65 -2.13 -2.16
C VAL A 272 -8.16 -2.27 -3.60
N SER A 273 -6.85 -2.23 -3.80
CA SER A 273 -6.23 -2.52 -5.09
C SER A 273 -6.41 -4.00 -5.43
N SER A 274 -6.94 -4.26 -6.62
CA SER A 274 -7.03 -5.56 -7.26
C SER A 274 -5.98 -5.56 -8.37
N GLN A 275 -4.72 -5.74 -7.97
CA GLN A 275 -3.54 -5.57 -8.83
C GLN A 275 -3.61 -6.51 -10.04
N GLY A 276 -4.02 -7.75 -9.81
CA GLY A 276 -4.06 -8.77 -10.85
C GLY A 276 -4.90 -8.46 -12.08
N ASP A 277 -5.80 -7.47 -12.03
CA ASP A 277 -6.56 -7.03 -13.20
C ASP A 277 -6.64 -5.50 -13.34
N ASN A 278 -5.72 -4.77 -12.72
CA ASN A 278 -5.60 -3.31 -12.78
C ASN A 278 -6.90 -2.59 -12.41
N ALA A 279 -7.53 -3.00 -11.31
CA ALA A 279 -8.79 -2.42 -10.84
C ALA A 279 -8.77 -2.14 -9.35
N TYR A 280 -9.74 -1.38 -8.89
CA TYR A 280 -9.93 -1.04 -7.48
C TYR A 280 -11.33 -1.46 -7.07
N THR A 281 -11.42 -2.23 -5.99
CA THR A 281 -12.70 -2.75 -5.49
C THR A 281 -13.17 -1.91 -4.32
N VAL A 282 -14.46 -1.57 -4.30
CA VAL A 282 -15.08 -0.67 -3.34
C VAL A 282 -16.09 -1.41 -2.49
N TYR A 283 -15.97 -1.24 -1.16
CA TYR A 283 -16.90 -1.74 -0.16
C TYR A 283 -17.51 -0.58 0.62
N SER A 284 -18.85 -0.60 0.83
CA SER A 284 -19.53 0.44 1.62
C SER A 284 -19.31 0.24 3.12
N LEU A 285 -19.37 1.33 3.90
CA LEU A 285 -19.36 1.30 5.34
C LEU A 285 -20.70 1.80 5.89
N PRO A 286 -21.15 1.33 7.05
CA PRO A 286 -20.46 0.40 7.98
C PRO A 286 -20.69 -1.08 7.70
N ASP A 287 -21.50 -1.45 6.71
CA ASP A 287 -21.98 -2.81 6.44
C ASP A 287 -21.02 -3.64 5.57
N GLU A 288 -19.94 -3.03 5.09
CA GLU A 288 -18.84 -3.69 4.37
C GLU A 288 -19.29 -4.50 3.13
N ARG A 289 -20.36 -4.01 2.45
CA ARG A 289 -20.86 -4.66 1.24
C ARG A 289 -20.07 -4.22 0.02
N TYR A 290 -19.81 -5.16 -0.86
CA TYR A 290 -19.32 -4.86 -2.21
C TYR A 290 -20.27 -3.91 -2.95
N VAL A 291 -19.75 -2.82 -3.50
CA VAL A 291 -20.52 -1.79 -4.22
C VAL A 291 -20.18 -1.73 -5.70
N GLY A 292 -18.94 -2.01 -6.07
CA GLY A 292 -18.49 -1.95 -7.45
C GLY A 292 -16.97 -1.90 -7.56
N ARG A 293 -16.52 -1.67 -8.79
CA ARG A 293 -15.10 -1.60 -9.14
C ARG A 293 -14.87 -0.47 -10.15
N PHE A 294 -13.67 0.12 -10.12
CA PHE A 294 -13.24 1.07 -11.13
C PHE A 294 -11.81 0.78 -11.59
N ARG A 295 -11.43 1.35 -12.73
CA ARG A 295 -10.06 1.38 -13.27
C ARG A 295 -9.68 2.80 -13.60
N VAL A 296 -8.41 3.13 -13.37
CA VAL A 296 -7.83 4.35 -13.91
C VAL A 296 -7.27 4.01 -15.29
N VAL A 297 -7.94 4.52 -16.32
CA VAL A 297 -7.59 4.23 -17.73
C VAL A 297 -6.88 5.41 -18.35
N ASP A 298 -6.28 5.21 -19.53
CA ASP A 298 -5.63 6.27 -20.29
C ASP A 298 -6.58 7.44 -20.56
N GLY A 299 -6.13 8.62 -20.22
CA GLY A 299 -6.75 9.90 -20.57
C GLY A 299 -6.17 10.46 -21.87
N ALA A 300 -6.47 11.74 -22.15
CA ALA A 300 -5.97 12.41 -23.35
C ALA A 300 -4.45 12.68 -23.31
N SER A 301 -3.88 12.86 -22.12
CA SER A 301 -2.47 13.24 -21.95
C SER A 301 -1.78 12.56 -20.76
N ILE A 302 -2.54 11.87 -19.91
CA ILE A 302 -2.04 11.17 -18.72
C ILE A 302 -2.43 9.70 -18.88
N GLY A 303 -1.49 8.79 -18.68
CA GLY A 303 -1.74 7.35 -18.70
C GLY A 303 -2.64 6.87 -17.57
N GLY A 304 -3.13 5.66 -17.68
CA GLY A 304 -3.83 4.96 -16.60
C GLY A 304 -2.88 4.51 -15.50
N SER A 305 -3.36 3.60 -14.65
CA SER A 305 -2.51 2.90 -13.68
C SER A 305 -2.61 1.40 -13.90
N GLU A 306 -1.47 0.74 -13.84
CA GLU A 306 -1.35 -0.71 -13.97
C GLU A 306 -0.48 -1.27 -12.84
N GLU A 307 -0.69 -2.53 -12.47
CA GLU A 307 0.10 -3.23 -11.44
C GLU A 307 0.25 -2.41 -10.15
N THR A 308 -0.88 -1.85 -9.67
CA THR A 308 -0.88 -0.91 -8.55
C THR A 308 -0.64 -1.63 -7.22
N ASP A 309 0.47 -1.29 -6.57
CA ASP A 309 0.78 -1.67 -5.20
C ASP A 309 -0.03 -0.77 -4.24
N GLY A 310 0.46 0.43 -3.92
CA GLY A 310 -0.13 1.32 -2.94
C GLY A 310 -1.19 2.29 -3.49
N ILE A 311 -2.17 2.59 -2.65
CA ILE A 311 -3.20 3.62 -2.89
C ILE A 311 -3.46 4.45 -1.64
N GLU A 312 -3.87 5.71 -1.84
CA GLU A 312 -4.34 6.55 -0.75
C GLU A 312 -5.59 7.32 -1.16
N LEU A 313 -6.47 7.59 -0.20
CA LEU A 313 -7.70 8.34 -0.42
C LEU A 313 -8.00 9.27 0.76
N MET A 314 -8.08 10.56 0.48
CA MET A 314 -8.48 11.53 1.47
C MET A 314 -9.63 12.39 0.96
N LEU A 315 -10.72 12.45 1.73
CA LEU A 315 -11.85 13.32 1.43
C LEU A 315 -11.56 14.78 1.82
N GLY A 316 -12.20 15.70 1.13
CA GLY A 316 -12.12 17.13 1.38
C GLY A 316 -11.80 17.92 0.11
N ASP A 317 -11.66 19.24 0.28
CA ASP A 317 -11.28 20.12 -0.81
C ASP A 317 -9.76 20.13 -0.99
N PHE A 318 -9.32 19.82 -2.21
CA PHE A 318 -7.92 19.93 -2.65
C PHE A 318 -7.75 20.95 -3.78
N GLY A 319 -8.70 21.86 -3.91
CA GLY A 319 -8.76 22.86 -4.98
C GLY A 319 -9.61 22.42 -6.19
N PRO A 320 -9.65 23.24 -7.24
CA PRO A 320 -10.59 23.04 -8.37
C PRO A 320 -10.42 21.71 -9.11
N ALA A 321 -9.22 21.13 -9.10
CA ALA A 321 -8.97 19.84 -9.75
C ALA A 321 -9.55 18.66 -8.95
N TYR A 322 -9.61 18.76 -7.61
CA TYR A 322 -10.03 17.67 -6.73
C TYR A 322 -10.99 18.16 -5.64
N PRO A 323 -12.19 18.64 -6.00
CA PRO A 323 -13.06 19.38 -5.07
C PRO A 323 -13.70 18.54 -3.96
N GLY A 324 -13.81 17.24 -4.11
CA GLY A 324 -14.49 16.36 -3.13
C GLY A 324 -13.57 15.36 -2.46
N GLY A 325 -12.32 15.30 -2.89
CA GLY A 325 -11.33 14.34 -2.40
C GLY A 325 -10.33 13.95 -3.47
N LEU A 326 -9.22 13.44 -3.02
CA LEU A 326 -8.11 12.99 -3.84
C LEU A 326 -7.89 11.49 -3.61
N PHE A 327 -7.98 10.70 -4.67
CA PHE A 327 -7.52 9.32 -4.72
C PHE A 327 -6.19 9.28 -5.47
N ILE A 328 -5.22 8.59 -4.93
CA ILE A 328 -3.89 8.40 -5.53
C ILE A 328 -3.67 6.90 -5.72
N ALA A 329 -3.16 6.52 -6.88
CA ALA A 329 -2.75 5.15 -7.18
C ALA A 329 -1.30 5.14 -7.67
N GLN A 330 -0.49 4.24 -7.14
CA GLN A 330 0.80 3.92 -7.73
C GLN A 330 0.56 3.34 -9.14
N ASP A 331 1.43 3.71 -10.08
CA ASP A 331 1.44 3.17 -11.45
C ASP A 331 2.71 2.36 -11.67
N GLY A 332 2.55 1.04 -11.69
CA GLY A 332 3.62 0.07 -11.88
C GLY A 332 4.15 0.03 -13.31
N HIS A 333 3.41 0.59 -14.28
CA HIS A 333 3.80 0.57 -15.69
C HIS A 333 3.64 1.93 -16.37
N ASN A 334 4.58 2.84 -16.14
CA ASN A 334 4.58 4.20 -16.69
C ASN A 334 5.32 4.30 -18.04
N GLY A 335 5.03 3.39 -18.96
CA GLY A 335 5.63 3.34 -20.30
C GLY A 335 7.16 3.21 -20.27
N ALA A 336 7.87 4.17 -20.88
CA ALA A 336 9.34 4.19 -20.90
C ALA A 336 9.95 4.93 -19.71
N MET A 337 9.13 5.54 -18.86
CA MET A 337 9.56 6.30 -17.68
C MET A 337 9.63 5.39 -16.46
N ALA A 338 10.31 5.85 -15.39
CA ALA A 338 10.16 5.22 -14.09
C ALA A 338 8.72 5.34 -13.58
N GLN A 339 8.36 4.47 -12.64
CA GLN A 339 7.04 4.44 -12.01
C GLN A 339 6.70 5.78 -11.34
N ASN A 340 5.42 6.08 -11.21
CA ASN A 340 4.91 7.32 -10.62
C ASN A 340 3.58 7.10 -9.87
N PHE A 341 2.88 8.17 -9.54
CA PHE A 341 1.56 8.13 -8.89
C PHE A 341 0.55 8.91 -9.74
N LYS A 342 -0.63 8.32 -9.95
CA LYS A 342 -1.76 8.93 -10.66
C LYS A 342 -2.72 9.58 -9.66
N LEU A 343 -3.13 10.82 -9.95
CA LEU A 343 -4.00 11.63 -9.12
C LEU A 343 -5.40 11.70 -9.74
N VAL A 344 -6.40 11.15 -9.05
CA VAL A 344 -7.79 11.03 -9.52
C VAL A 344 -8.71 11.81 -8.58
N ALA A 345 -9.66 12.55 -9.14
CA ALA A 345 -10.69 13.19 -8.33
C ALA A 345 -11.65 12.12 -7.79
N TRP A 346 -11.85 12.08 -6.46
CA TRP A 346 -12.82 11.16 -5.85
C TRP A 346 -14.23 11.35 -6.40
N ALA A 347 -14.60 12.60 -6.72
CA ALA A 347 -15.89 12.91 -7.34
C ALA A 347 -16.12 12.19 -8.67
N ASP A 348 -15.08 11.94 -9.48
CA ASP A 348 -15.22 11.21 -10.74
C ASP A 348 -15.48 9.72 -10.49
N ILE A 349 -14.84 9.15 -9.47
CA ILE A 349 -15.07 7.76 -9.05
C ILE A 349 -16.49 7.59 -8.53
N VAL A 350 -16.94 8.50 -7.64
CA VAL A 350 -18.32 8.54 -7.10
C VAL A 350 -19.35 8.61 -8.22
N ALA A 351 -19.15 9.51 -9.17
CA ALA A 351 -20.06 9.69 -10.32
C ALA A 351 -20.09 8.44 -11.22
N ALA A 352 -18.93 7.86 -11.52
CA ALA A 352 -18.84 6.69 -12.39
C ALA A 352 -19.48 5.43 -11.77
N LEU A 353 -19.33 5.26 -10.44
CA LEU A 353 -19.92 4.13 -9.69
C LEU A 353 -21.37 4.39 -9.27
N GLY A 354 -21.91 5.63 -9.44
CA GLY A 354 -23.25 6.00 -8.96
C GLY A 354 -23.37 5.95 -7.43
N LEU A 355 -22.30 6.27 -6.71
CA LEU A 355 -22.28 6.32 -5.24
C LEU A 355 -22.94 7.61 -4.74
N ASN A 356 -23.41 7.59 -3.48
CA ASN A 356 -24.07 8.75 -2.84
C ASN A 356 -23.15 9.39 -1.79
#